data_fda6367047d31e19cb046143b43b8f6c
#
_entry.id   fda6367047d31e19cb046143b43b8f6c
#
_cell.length_a   1.000
_cell.length_b   1.000
_cell.length_c   1.000
_cell.angle_alpha   90.00
_cell.angle_beta   90.00
_cell.angle_gamma   90.00
#
_symmetry.space_group_name_H-M   'P 1'
#
loop_
_entity.id
_entity.type
_entity.pdbx_description
1 polymer ?
#
loop_
_entity_poly.entity_id
_entity_poly.type
_entity_poly.pdbx_seq_one_letter_code
_entity_poly.pdbx_strand_id
1 'polypeptide(L)'
;MTKKLNLLHLAICILLSIGAGLLIRSIYHGDWFEFAGFVTGVVGVYLVAVEHIINWPVGLLNVAIYGYVFFSSRLFADMSLQFFFFALGVQGWWMWARGGPNRTELKITRIPILWWVGIVVALVLGTAIYYPVIEHFNGAAPFLDSLLTVASIIAQLLLNAKKLENWIIWIVVDIVYIPLYISRNLQSTAFLYSILLLIAISGLVNWMKTYKVLEA
;
A
#
# COMPACT_ATOMS: atom_id res chain seq x y z
N MET A 1 -9.47 -9.04 20.29
CA MET A 1 -9.94 -7.66 20.63
C MET A 1 -9.35 -6.72 19.59
N THR A 2 -10.18 -6.11 18.74
CA THR A 2 -9.73 -5.05 17.84
C THR A 2 -9.02 -3.99 18.68
N LYS A 3 -7.81 -3.64 18.32
CA LYS A 3 -7.05 -2.58 19.00
C LYS A 3 -7.91 -1.33 19.06
N LYS A 4 -8.09 -0.72 20.26
CA LYS A 4 -8.87 0.51 20.38
C LYS A 4 -8.21 1.60 19.55
N LEU A 5 -8.95 2.11 18.56
CA LEU A 5 -8.51 3.21 17.72
C LEU A 5 -8.42 4.48 18.57
N ASN A 6 -7.27 5.14 18.54
CA ASN A 6 -7.15 6.45 19.15
C ASN A 6 -7.81 7.47 18.19
N LEU A 7 -9.02 7.88 18.52
CA LEU A 7 -9.83 8.80 17.72
C LEU A 7 -9.16 10.16 17.51
N LEU A 8 -8.39 10.63 18.49
CA LEU A 8 -7.64 11.88 18.37
C LEU A 8 -6.55 11.76 17.30
N HIS A 9 -5.75 10.68 17.33
CA HIS A 9 -4.70 10.46 16.33
C HIS A 9 -5.30 10.25 14.94
N LEU A 10 -6.42 9.55 14.82
CA LEU A 10 -7.13 9.40 13.55
C LEU A 10 -7.63 10.75 13.04
N ALA A 11 -8.25 11.57 13.88
CA ALA A 11 -8.72 12.90 13.50
C ALA A 11 -7.56 13.78 13.02
N ILE A 12 -6.43 13.77 13.73
CA ILE A 12 -5.21 14.48 13.31
C ILE A 12 -4.73 13.96 11.95
N CYS A 13 -4.67 12.66 11.74
CA CYS A 13 -4.27 12.07 10.46
C CYS A 13 -5.20 12.52 9.33
N ILE A 14 -6.52 12.48 9.53
CA ILE A 14 -7.52 12.93 8.56
C ILE A 14 -7.34 14.43 8.26
N LEU A 15 -7.24 15.28 9.28
CA LEU A 15 -7.09 16.73 9.09
C LEU A 15 -5.79 17.07 8.34
N LEU A 16 -4.67 16.42 8.69
CA LEU A 16 -3.39 16.61 8.01
C LEU A 16 -3.45 16.12 6.57
N SER A 17 -4.08 14.97 6.30
CA SER A 17 -4.21 14.45 4.94
C SER A 17 -5.13 15.33 4.08
N ILE A 18 -6.22 15.87 4.64
CA ILE A 18 -7.08 16.85 3.95
C ILE A 18 -6.30 18.12 3.67
N GLY A 19 -5.60 18.68 4.65
CA GLY A 19 -4.80 19.91 4.48
C GLY A 19 -3.71 19.73 3.42
N ALA A 20 -2.96 18.64 3.47
CA ALA A 20 -1.93 18.31 2.47
C ALA A 20 -2.55 18.06 1.08
N GLY A 21 -3.65 17.34 0.99
CA GLY A 21 -4.35 17.09 -0.26
C GLY A 21 -4.91 18.36 -0.90
N LEU A 22 -5.49 19.27 -0.11
CA LEU A 22 -5.95 20.58 -0.60
C LEU A 22 -4.79 21.45 -1.09
N LEU A 23 -3.67 21.45 -0.38
CA LEU A 23 -2.46 22.16 -0.79
C LEU A 23 -1.94 21.63 -2.13
N ILE A 24 -1.79 20.32 -2.26
CA ILE A 24 -1.36 19.67 -3.50
C ILE A 24 -2.32 20.01 -4.65
N ARG A 25 -3.62 19.85 -4.40
CA ARG A 25 -4.63 20.18 -5.40
C ARG A 25 -4.57 21.65 -5.85
N SER A 26 -4.32 22.58 -4.93
CA SER A 26 -4.18 24.00 -5.23
C SER A 26 -2.94 24.29 -6.09
N ILE A 27 -1.83 23.60 -5.83
CA ILE A 27 -0.56 23.81 -6.54
C ILE A 27 -0.58 23.15 -7.92
N TYR A 28 -1.11 21.93 -8.03
CA TYR A 28 -1.03 21.11 -9.26
C TYR A 28 -2.35 21.01 -10.04
N HIS A 29 -3.40 21.73 -9.59
CA HIS A 29 -4.71 21.76 -10.24
C HIS A 29 -5.36 20.38 -10.44
N GLY A 30 -5.07 19.43 -9.52
CA GLY A 30 -5.64 18.08 -9.52
C GLY A 30 -7.16 18.07 -9.36
N ASP A 31 -7.80 16.99 -9.79
CA ASP A 31 -9.23 16.83 -9.63
C ASP A 31 -9.65 16.39 -8.21
N TRP A 32 -10.98 16.32 -7.97
CA TRP A 32 -11.51 15.91 -6.67
C TRP A 32 -11.37 14.40 -6.41
N PHE A 33 -11.28 13.58 -7.45
CA PHE A 33 -11.05 12.14 -7.30
C PHE A 33 -9.60 11.86 -6.91
N GLU A 34 -8.63 12.56 -7.51
CA GLU A 34 -7.22 12.48 -7.08
C GLU A 34 -7.07 12.94 -5.63
N PHE A 35 -7.73 14.04 -5.23
CA PHE A 35 -7.76 14.47 -3.84
C PHE A 35 -8.35 13.41 -2.91
N ALA A 36 -9.50 12.82 -3.27
CA ALA A 36 -10.13 11.76 -2.48
C ALA A 36 -9.24 10.51 -2.40
N GLY A 37 -8.58 10.15 -3.52
CA GLY A 37 -7.60 9.07 -3.58
C GLY A 37 -6.42 9.32 -2.65
N PHE A 38 -5.86 10.53 -2.64
CA PHE A 38 -4.79 10.93 -1.74
C PHE A 38 -5.20 10.77 -0.26
N VAL A 39 -6.34 11.37 0.14
CA VAL A 39 -6.81 11.33 1.53
C VAL A 39 -7.10 9.90 1.98
N THR A 40 -7.83 9.13 1.18
CA THR A 40 -8.17 7.74 1.51
C THR A 40 -6.93 6.84 1.55
N GLY A 41 -5.94 7.09 0.70
CA GLY A 41 -4.65 6.38 0.69
C GLY A 41 -3.88 6.61 1.99
N VAL A 42 -3.65 7.86 2.37
CA VAL A 42 -2.93 8.20 3.62
C VAL A 42 -3.65 7.64 4.85
N VAL A 43 -4.97 7.83 4.93
CA VAL A 43 -5.77 7.31 6.06
C VAL A 43 -5.78 5.79 6.08
N GLY A 44 -5.90 5.14 4.91
CA GLY A 44 -5.89 3.68 4.78
C GLY A 44 -4.59 3.08 5.31
N VAL A 45 -3.43 3.58 4.86
CA VAL A 45 -2.11 3.08 5.30
C VAL A 45 -1.85 3.39 6.78
N TYR A 46 -2.30 4.55 7.29
CA TYR A 46 -2.27 4.83 8.74
C TYR A 46 -3.08 3.78 9.54
N LEU A 47 -4.28 3.45 9.09
CA LEU A 47 -5.12 2.43 9.74
C LEU A 47 -4.48 1.04 9.71
N VAL A 48 -3.75 0.69 8.65
CA VAL A 48 -2.91 -0.51 8.60
C VAL A 48 -1.80 -0.46 9.65
N ALA A 49 -1.11 0.68 9.77
CA ALA A 49 0.00 0.85 10.71
C ALA A 49 -0.44 0.70 12.18
N VAL A 50 -1.69 1.07 12.50
CA VAL A 50 -2.29 0.88 13.83
C VAL A 50 -3.09 -0.43 13.95
N GLU A 51 -3.05 -1.31 12.97
CA GLU A 51 -3.73 -2.62 12.91
C GLU A 51 -5.26 -2.55 13.03
N HIS A 52 -5.87 -1.48 12.58
CA HIS A 52 -7.31 -1.35 12.69
C HIS A 52 -8.06 -1.89 11.48
N ILE A 53 -9.06 -2.75 11.70
CA ILE A 53 -9.78 -3.47 10.64
C ILE A 53 -10.48 -2.55 9.58
N ILE A 54 -10.81 -1.31 9.96
CA ILE A 54 -11.40 -0.30 9.05
C ILE A 54 -10.43 0.08 7.91
N ASN A 55 -9.13 -0.25 8.01
CA ASN A 55 -8.22 -0.07 6.87
C ASN A 55 -8.77 -0.69 5.58
N TRP A 56 -9.45 -1.84 5.66
CA TRP A 56 -9.92 -2.60 4.50
C TRP A 56 -11.02 -1.89 3.72
N PRO A 57 -12.17 -1.45 4.34
CA PRO A 57 -13.15 -0.68 3.58
C PRO A 57 -12.59 0.65 3.07
N VAL A 58 -11.70 1.32 3.82
CA VAL A 58 -11.04 2.56 3.35
C VAL A 58 -10.12 2.25 2.17
N GLY A 59 -9.32 1.19 2.24
CA GLY A 59 -8.45 0.73 1.15
C GLY A 59 -9.23 0.30 -0.10
N LEU A 60 -10.35 -0.42 0.05
CA LEU A 60 -11.21 -0.79 -1.06
C LEU A 60 -11.84 0.44 -1.73
N LEU A 61 -12.25 1.44 -0.94
CA LEU A 61 -12.71 2.73 -1.47
C LEU A 61 -11.59 3.43 -2.26
N ASN A 62 -10.37 3.46 -1.71
CA ASN A 62 -9.20 4.05 -2.37
C ASN A 62 -8.93 3.38 -3.73
N VAL A 63 -8.91 2.05 -3.77
CA VAL A 63 -8.73 1.26 -5.00
C VAL A 63 -9.83 1.53 -6.03
N ALA A 64 -11.08 1.68 -5.59
CA ALA A 64 -12.19 2.03 -6.48
C ALA A 64 -12.04 3.45 -7.06
N ILE A 65 -11.62 4.41 -6.24
CA ILE A 65 -11.35 5.80 -6.68
C ILE A 65 -10.24 5.80 -7.74
N TYR A 66 -9.10 5.16 -7.48
CA TYR A 66 -8.01 5.10 -8.46
C TYR A 66 -8.37 4.27 -9.70
N GLY A 67 -9.17 3.21 -9.56
CA GLY A 67 -9.74 2.50 -10.70
C GLY A 67 -10.53 3.42 -11.63
N TYR A 68 -11.35 4.32 -11.07
CA TYR A 68 -12.07 5.32 -11.84
C TYR A 68 -11.13 6.38 -12.46
N VAL A 69 -10.16 6.89 -11.70
CA VAL A 69 -9.18 7.87 -12.21
C VAL A 69 -8.40 7.29 -13.39
N PHE A 70 -7.91 6.06 -13.29
CA PHE A 70 -7.17 5.40 -14.37
C PHE A 70 -8.06 5.09 -15.58
N PHE A 71 -9.32 4.69 -15.36
CA PHE A 71 -10.28 4.52 -16.45
C PHE A 71 -10.51 5.83 -17.21
N SER A 72 -10.75 6.92 -16.49
CA SER A 72 -10.99 8.25 -17.07
C SER A 72 -9.77 8.79 -17.85
N SER A 73 -8.56 8.45 -17.38
CA SER A 73 -7.29 8.79 -18.00
C SER A 73 -6.87 7.82 -19.11
N ARG A 74 -7.70 6.81 -19.42
CA ARG A 74 -7.42 5.72 -20.38
C ARG A 74 -6.17 4.89 -20.08
N LEU A 75 -5.79 4.85 -18.80
CA LEU A 75 -4.68 4.03 -18.29
C LEU A 75 -5.20 2.63 -17.92
N PHE A 76 -5.57 1.85 -18.95
CA PHE A 76 -6.27 0.57 -18.75
C PHE A 76 -5.40 -0.50 -18.06
N ALA A 77 -4.08 -0.44 -18.20
CA ALA A 77 -3.16 -1.32 -17.50
C ALA A 77 -3.20 -1.07 -15.99
N ASP A 78 -3.10 0.21 -15.58
CA ASP A 78 -3.17 0.61 -14.17
C ASP A 78 -4.56 0.35 -13.59
N MET A 79 -5.62 0.59 -14.36
CA MET A 79 -6.99 0.24 -13.98
C MET A 79 -7.13 -1.28 -13.73
N SER A 80 -6.57 -2.12 -14.60
CA SER A 80 -6.63 -3.57 -14.41
C SER A 80 -5.90 -4.03 -13.15
N LEU A 81 -4.79 -3.36 -12.79
CA LEU A 81 -4.08 -3.62 -11.54
C LEU A 81 -4.96 -3.32 -10.30
N GLN A 82 -5.85 -2.31 -10.37
CA GLN A 82 -6.78 -2.03 -9.27
C GLN A 82 -7.75 -3.17 -9.00
N PHE A 83 -8.16 -3.95 -10.02
CA PHE A 83 -8.98 -5.15 -9.79
C PHE A 83 -8.22 -6.21 -8.97
N PHE A 84 -6.93 -6.40 -9.23
CA PHE A 84 -6.10 -7.29 -8.39
C PHE A 84 -6.01 -6.78 -6.95
N PHE A 85 -5.74 -5.49 -6.75
CA PHE A 85 -5.70 -4.90 -5.41
C PHE A 85 -7.05 -4.95 -4.72
N PHE A 86 -8.16 -4.81 -5.45
CA PHE A 86 -9.50 -4.98 -4.89
C PHE A 86 -9.70 -6.40 -4.39
N ALA A 87 -9.38 -7.41 -5.20
CA ALA A 87 -9.50 -8.82 -4.81
C ALA A 87 -8.59 -9.15 -3.61
N LEU A 88 -7.34 -8.69 -3.62
CA LEU A 88 -6.42 -8.84 -2.50
C LEU A 88 -6.91 -8.09 -1.25
N GLY A 89 -7.55 -6.94 -1.41
CA GLY A 89 -8.15 -6.18 -0.31
C GLY A 89 -9.29 -6.94 0.37
N VAL A 90 -10.19 -7.54 -0.42
CA VAL A 90 -11.27 -8.40 0.10
C VAL A 90 -10.70 -9.63 0.80
N GLN A 91 -9.71 -10.30 0.20
CA GLN A 91 -9.00 -11.42 0.82
C GLN A 91 -8.36 -11.02 2.15
N GLY A 92 -7.63 -9.90 2.18
CA GLY A 92 -6.97 -9.40 3.38
C GLY A 92 -7.95 -9.06 4.49
N TRP A 93 -9.10 -8.45 4.15
CA TRP A 93 -10.17 -8.19 5.11
C TRP A 93 -10.66 -9.47 5.77
N TRP A 94 -10.96 -10.49 4.96
CA TRP A 94 -11.38 -11.79 5.47
C TRP A 94 -10.30 -12.43 6.34
N MET A 95 -9.04 -12.41 5.89
CA MET A 95 -7.91 -12.98 6.64
C MET A 95 -7.71 -12.28 7.99
N TRP A 96 -7.78 -10.94 8.03
CA TRP A 96 -7.62 -10.22 9.29
C TRP A 96 -8.73 -10.50 10.28
N ALA A 97 -9.96 -10.64 9.77
CA ALA A 97 -11.12 -10.90 10.61
C ALA A 97 -11.20 -12.35 11.13
N ARG A 98 -10.75 -13.34 10.33
CA ARG A 98 -11.02 -14.76 10.59
C ARG A 98 -9.86 -15.71 10.28
N GLY A 99 -8.69 -15.20 9.96
CA GLY A 99 -7.53 -16.01 9.56
C GLY A 99 -6.71 -16.61 10.70
N GLY A 100 -7.04 -16.28 11.94
CA GLY A 100 -6.41 -16.87 13.12
C GLY A 100 -6.93 -18.27 13.45
N PRO A 101 -6.27 -19.00 14.41
CA PRO A 101 -6.73 -20.29 14.89
C PRO A 101 -8.19 -20.20 15.36
N ASN A 102 -9.00 -21.24 15.05
CA ASN A 102 -10.43 -21.27 15.38
C ASN A 102 -11.23 -20.06 14.85
N ARG A 103 -10.84 -19.50 13.69
CA ARG A 103 -11.47 -18.33 13.07
C ARG A 103 -11.43 -17.06 13.93
N THR A 104 -10.39 -16.93 14.75
CA THR A 104 -10.11 -15.70 15.50
C THR A 104 -9.38 -14.68 14.63
N GLU A 105 -9.13 -13.50 15.17
CA GLU A 105 -8.35 -12.46 14.51
C GLU A 105 -6.93 -12.96 14.19
N LEU A 106 -6.42 -12.60 13.02
CA LEU A 106 -5.06 -12.91 12.62
C LEU A 106 -4.06 -12.09 13.45
N LYS A 107 -3.03 -12.75 13.97
CA LYS A 107 -1.95 -12.11 14.73
C LYS A 107 -0.78 -11.77 13.83
N ILE A 108 -0.01 -10.74 14.22
CA ILE A 108 1.27 -10.43 13.57
C ILE A 108 2.24 -11.58 13.80
N THR A 109 2.88 -11.99 12.72
CA THR A 109 3.91 -13.02 12.73
C THR A 109 5.07 -12.62 11.82
N ARG A 110 6.17 -13.39 11.88
CA ARG A 110 7.32 -13.21 10.98
C ARG A 110 7.38 -14.33 9.95
N ILE A 111 8.03 -14.06 8.82
CA ILE A 111 8.37 -15.11 7.86
C ILE A 111 9.67 -15.83 8.29
N PRO A 112 9.77 -17.16 8.09
CA PRO A 112 11.04 -17.85 8.22
C PRO A 112 12.07 -17.30 7.23
N ILE A 113 13.36 -17.35 7.61
CA ILE A 113 14.44 -16.81 6.75
C ILE A 113 14.45 -17.44 5.34
N LEU A 114 14.06 -18.70 5.22
CA LEU A 114 14.00 -19.40 3.93
C LEU A 114 12.97 -18.81 2.97
N TRP A 115 11.92 -18.18 3.49
CA TRP A 115 10.89 -17.53 2.65
C TRP A 115 11.43 -16.33 1.87
N TRP A 116 12.51 -15.69 2.35
CA TRP A 116 13.18 -14.62 1.61
C TRP A 116 13.72 -15.11 0.26
N VAL A 117 14.21 -16.37 0.19
CA VAL A 117 14.61 -16.99 -1.09
C VAL A 117 13.41 -17.07 -2.02
N GLY A 118 12.26 -17.54 -1.52
CA GLY A 118 11.01 -17.58 -2.29
C GLY A 118 10.55 -16.20 -2.76
N ILE A 119 10.67 -15.18 -1.92
CA ILE A 119 10.35 -13.79 -2.26
C ILE A 119 11.26 -13.28 -3.38
N VAL A 120 12.58 -13.51 -3.29
CA VAL A 120 13.52 -13.11 -4.34
C VAL A 120 13.22 -13.83 -5.65
N VAL A 121 12.97 -15.14 -5.61
CA VAL A 121 12.59 -15.91 -6.80
C VAL A 121 11.28 -15.39 -7.41
N ALA A 122 10.25 -15.15 -6.58
CA ALA A 122 8.98 -14.59 -7.03
C ALA A 122 9.14 -13.19 -7.62
N LEU A 123 10.02 -12.36 -7.05
CA LEU A 123 10.34 -11.03 -7.54
C LEU A 123 11.01 -11.11 -8.93
N VAL A 124 12.01 -11.97 -9.09
CA VAL A 124 12.73 -12.13 -10.37
C VAL A 124 11.80 -12.68 -11.46
N LEU A 125 11.11 -13.79 -11.17
CA LEU A 125 10.21 -14.42 -12.14
C LEU A 125 8.99 -13.51 -12.45
N GLY A 126 8.39 -12.91 -11.46
CA GLY A 126 7.27 -11.99 -11.64
C GLY A 126 7.67 -10.77 -12.47
N THR A 127 8.85 -10.19 -12.21
CA THR A 127 9.39 -9.08 -13.02
C THR A 127 9.64 -9.52 -14.45
N ALA A 128 10.24 -10.69 -14.68
CA ALA A 128 10.49 -11.21 -16.02
C ALA A 128 9.20 -11.47 -16.82
N ILE A 129 8.13 -11.91 -16.13
CA ILE A 129 6.81 -12.12 -16.75
C ILE A 129 6.11 -10.78 -17.03
N TYR A 130 6.19 -9.82 -16.12
CA TYR A 130 5.46 -8.56 -16.22
C TYR A 130 6.17 -7.51 -17.08
N TYR A 131 7.51 -7.58 -17.21
CA TYR A 131 8.33 -6.67 -18.02
C TYR A 131 7.83 -6.53 -19.46
N PRO A 132 7.63 -7.62 -20.25
CA PRO A 132 7.17 -7.50 -21.64
C PRO A 132 5.77 -6.87 -21.74
N VAL A 133 4.93 -6.99 -20.71
CA VAL A 133 3.62 -6.34 -20.68
C VAL A 133 3.79 -4.83 -20.60
N ILE A 134 4.58 -4.33 -19.64
CA ILE A 134 4.84 -2.90 -19.49
C ILE A 134 5.57 -2.32 -20.69
N GLU A 135 6.54 -3.06 -21.25
CA GLU A 135 7.27 -2.65 -22.47
C GLU A 135 6.31 -2.52 -23.66
N HIS A 136 5.39 -3.47 -23.85
CA HIS A 136 4.39 -3.43 -24.92
C HIS A 136 3.49 -2.18 -24.84
N PHE A 137 3.16 -1.71 -23.64
CA PHE A 137 2.40 -0.48 -23.41
C PHE A 137 3.25 0.79 -23.39
N ASN A 138 4.52 0.74 -23.83
CA ASN A 138 5.47 1.87 -23.85
C ASN A 138 5.66 2.53 -22.50
N GLY A 139 5.73 1.76 -21.42
CA GLY A 139 6.05 2.29 -20.08
C GLY A 139 7.37 3.06 -20.08
N ALA A 140 7.44 4.15 -19.33
CA ALA A 140 8.60 5.05 -19.31
C ALA A 140 9.85 4.41 -18.68
N ALA A 141 9.69 3.44 -17.78
CA ALA A 141 10.79 2.64 -17.20
C ALA A 141 10.33 1.19 -16.99
N PRO A 142 10.18 0.36 -18.07
CA PRO A 142 9.48 -0.92 -18.00
C PRO A 142 10.04 -1.88 -16.96
N PHE A 143 11.36 -1.95 -16.82
CA PHE A 143 11.99 -2.82 -15.84
C PHE A 143 11.66 -2.39 -14.40
N LEU A 144 11.84 -1.10 -14.10
CA LEU A 144 11.64 -0.57 -12.74
C LEU A 144 10.15 -0.61 -12.36
N ASP A 145 9.25 -0.24 -13.28
CA ASP A 145 7.80 -0.31 -13.08
C ASP A 145 7.35 -1.75 -12.82
N SER A 146 7.89 -2.73 -13.57
CA SER A 146 7.59 -4.15 -13.36
C SER A 146 8.10 -4.66 -12.01
N LEU A 147 9.34 -4.32 -11.67
CA LEU A 147 9.96 -4.72 -10.40
C LEU A 147 9.17 -4.19 -9.21
N LEU A 148 8.83 -2.90 -9.23
CA LEU A 148 8.09 -2.25 -8.14
C LEU A 148 6.64 -2.75 -8.04
N THR A 149 5.99 -3.03 -9.17
CA THR A 149 4.64 -3.63 -9.18
C THR A 149 4.65 -5.01 -8.53
N VAL A 150 5.59 -5.88 -8.92
CA VAL A 150 5.68 -7.22 -8.34
C VAL A 150 6.04 -7.16 -6.85
N ALA A 151 6.97 -6.26 -6.47
CA ALA A 151 7.30 -6.03 -5.06
C ALA A 151 6.07 -5.56 -4.26
N SER A 152 5.25 -4.67 -4.80
CA SER A 152 4.01 -4.19 -4.17
C SER A 152 2.98 -5.30 -4.00
N ILE A 153 2.83 -6.20 -5.00
CA ILE A 153 1.95 -7.37 -4.88
C ILE A 153 2.44 -8.32 -3.78
N ILE A 154 3.74 -8.58 -3.71
CA ILE A 154 4.34 -9.41 -2.65
C ILE A 154 4.13 -8.76 -1.28
N ALA A 155 4.39 -7.46 -1.16
CA ALA A 155 4.16 -6.71 0.07
C ALA A 155 2.69 -6.79 0.52
N GLN A 156 1.74 -6.64 -0.42
CA GLN A 156 0.31 -6.75 -0.15
C GLN A 156 -0.08 -8.16 0.33
N LEU A 157 0.46 -9.22 -0.28
CA LEU A 157 0.21 -10.60 0.17
C LEU A 157 0.75 -10.84 1.58
N LEU A 158 1.92 -10.33 1.91
CA LEU A 158 2.49 -10.38 3.26
C LEU A 158 1.67 -9.57 4.26
N LEU A 159 1.16 -8.40 3.85
CA LEU A 159 0.25 -7.58 4.64
C LEU A 159 -1.06 -8.33 4.94
N ASN A 160 -1.67 -8.96 3.93
CA ASN A 160 -2.87 -9.77 4.09
C ASN A 160 -2.67 -10.87 5.14
N ALA A 161 -1.50 -11.50 5.14
CA ALA A 161 -1.10 -12.54 6.10
C ALA A 161 -0.55 -11.97 7.43
N LYS A 162 -0.63 -10.66 7.68
CA LYS A 162 -0.04 -9.96 8.84
C LYS A 162 1.43 -10.32 9.10
N LYS A 163 2.23 -10.44 8.02
CA LYS A 163 3.66 -10.65 8.15
C LYS A 163 4.37 -9.32 8.34
N LEU A 164 5.19 -9.22 9.39
CA LEU A 164 5.91 -7.98 9.75
C LEU A 164 6.78 -7.46 8.60
N GLU A 165 7.34 -8.36 7.81
CA GLU A 165 8.23 -8.08 6.70
C GLU A 165 7.57 -7.31 5.54
N ASN A 166 6.23 -7.26 5.48
CA ASN A 166 5.53 -6.43 4.49
C ASN A 166 6.01 -4.97 4.52
N TRP A 167 6.24 -4.42 5.73
CA TRP A 167 6.69 -3.05 5.93
C TRP A 167 8.08 -2.80 5.36
N ILE A 168 8.98 -3.79 5.44
CA ILE A 168 10.33 -3.68 4.87
C ILE A 168 10.24 -3.52 3.35
N ILE A 169 9.37 -4.31 2.69
CA ILE A 169 9.20 -4.24 1.24
C ILE A 169 8.53 -2.91 0.87
N TRP A 170 7.49 -2.45 1.59
CA TRP A 170 6.86 -1.17 1.33
C TRP A 170 7.84 0.00 1.47
N ILE A 171 8.68 0.01 2.51
CA ILE A 171 9.73 1.04 2.70
C ILE A 171 10.68 1.07 1.50
N VAL A 172 11.15 -0.08 1.02
CA VAL A 172 12.03 -0.16 -0.15
C VAL A 172 11.32 0.35 -1.41
N VAL A 173 10.08 -0.06 -1.63
CA VAL A 173 9.25 0.37 -2.76
C VAL A 173 9.06 1.89 -2.76
N ASP A 174 8.70 2.47 -1.61
CA ASP A 174 8.48 3.92 -1.48
C ASP A 174 9.77 4.70 -1.73
N ILE A 175 10.92 4.25 -1.17
CA ILE A 175 12.23 4.89 -1.39
C ILE A 175 12.57 4.95 -2.88
N VAL A 176 12.24 3.92 -3.65
CA VAL A 176 12.54 3.88 -5.09
C VAL A 176 11.53 4.69 -5.90
N TYR A 177 10.24 4.67 -5.52
CA TYR A 177 9.21 5.45 -6.22
C TYR A 177 9.40 6.97 -6.09
N ILE A 178 9.86 7.48 -4.94
CA ILE A 178 10.01 8.92 -4.72
C ILE A 178 10.90 9.57 -5.79
N PRO A 179 12.17 9.19 -6.00
CA PRO A 179 13.01 9.78 -7.06
C PRO A 179 12.48 9.47 -8.46
N LEU A 180 11.85 8.32 -8.67
CA LEU A 180 11.24 7.96 -9.95
C LEU A 180 10.13 8.94 -10.33
N TYR A 181 9.23 9.28 -9.40
CA TYR A 181 8.16 10.24 -9.66
C TYR A 181 8.69 11.67 -9.80
N ILE A 182 9.71 12.06 -9.06
CA ILE A 182 10.39 13.35 -9.24
C ILE A 182 10.96 13.46 -10.66
N SER A 183 11.65 12.43 -11.15
CA SER A 183 12.23 12.41 -12.49
C SER A 183 11.19 12.47 -13.62
N ARG A 184 9.95 12.08 -13.34
CA ARG A 184 8.80 12.13 -14.27
C ARG A 184 7.95 13.41 -14.14
N ASN A 185 8.41 14.38 -13.34
CA ASN A 185 7.64 15.61 -13.01
C ASN A 185 6.29 15.33 -12.31
N LEU A 186 6.19 14.23 -11.57
CA LEU A 186 5.01 13.84 -10.79
C LEU A 186 5.22 14.18 -9.30
N GLN A 187 5.45 15.46 -9.00
CA GLN A 187 5.81 15.91 -7.65
C GLN A 187 4.72 15.64 -6.62
N SER A 188 3.44 15.75 -6.98
CA SER A 188 2.32 15.44 -6.11
C SER A 188 2.34 13.97 -5.66
N THR A 189 2.64 13.06 -6.58
CA THR A 189 2.76 11.64 -6.29
C THR A 189 4.01 11.34 -5.46
N ALA A 190 5.15 11.97 -5.78
CA ALA A 190 6.37 11.85 -4.97
C ALA A 190 6.14 12.32 -3.52
N PHE A 191 5.37 13.40 -3.32
CA PHE A 191 5.00 13.87 -1.99
C PHE A 191 4.10 12.88 -1.25
N LEU A 192 3.11 12.29 -1.93
CA LEU A 192 2.30 11.22 -1.35
C LEU A 192 3.17 10.06 -0.86
N TYR A 193 4.07 9.54 -1.72
CA TYR A 193 4.95 8.43 -1.37
C TYR A 193 5.92 8.78 -0.23
N SER A 194 6.33 10.05 -0.11
CA SER A 194 7.11 10.50 1.05
C SER A 194 6.32 10.39 2.37
N ILE A 195 5.03 10.71 2.35
CA ILE A 195 4.15 10.51 3.51
C ILE A 195 3.95 9.02 3.79
N LEU A 196 3.71 8.20 2.75
CA LEU A 196 3.52 6.76 2.88
C LEU A 196 4.77 6.09 3.47
N LEU A 197 5.97 6.49 3.05
CA LEU A 197 7.24 6.04 3.62
C LEU A 197 7.31 6.31 5.14
N LEU A 198 6.95 7.51 5.59
CA LEU A 198 6.96 7.84 7.02
C LEU A 198 5.95 6.99 7.80
N ILE A 199 4.77 6.75 7.22
CA ILE A 199 3.76 5.88 7.83
C ILE A 199 4.24 4.42 7.82
N ALA A 200 4.90 3.94 6.77
CA ALA A 200 5.44 2.59 6.69
C ALA A 200 6.52 2.34 7.76
N ILE A 201 7.43 3.30 7.97
CA ILE A 201 8.41 3.24 9.06
C ILE A 201 7.71 3.18 10.42
N SER A 202 6.71 4.02 10.64
CA SER A 202 5.90 4.02 11.86
C SER A 202 5.15 2.68 12.05
N GLY A 203 4.58 2.14 10.97
CA GLY A 203 3.91 0.84 10.94
C GLY A 203 4.84 -0.30 11.32
N LEU A 204 6.05 -0.33 10.76
CA LEU A 204 7.07 -1.31 11.13
C LEU A 204 7.37 -1.27 12.63
N VAL A 205 7.61 -0.07 13.17
CA VAL A 205 7.90 0.12 14.61
C VAL A 205 6.72 -0.33 15.48
N ASN A 206 5.49 0.04 15.11
CA ASN A 206 4.29 -0.33 15.87
C ASN A 206 4.04 -1.85 15.83
N TRP A 207 4.19 -2.48 14.67
CA TRP A 207 4.02 -3.92 14.53
C TRP A 207 5.11 -4.71 15.24
N MET A 208 6.36 -4.23 15.23
CA MET A 208 7.44 -4.85 16.01
C MET A 208 7.15 -4.81 17.51
N LYS A 209 6.62 -3.70 18.05
CA LYS A 209 6.23 -3.60 19.47
C LYS A 209 5.11 -4.60 19.79
N THR A 210 4.08 -4.68 18.95
CA THR A 210 2.97 -5.63 19.13
C THR A 210 3.46 -7.08 19.08
N TYR A 211 4.33 -7.41 18.11
CA TYR A 211 4.90 -8.75 17.95
C TYR A 211 5.68 -9.18 19.20
N LYS A 212 6.56 -8.33 19.74
CA LYS A 212 7.31 -8.62 20.97
C LYS A 212 6.43 -8.87 22.18
N VAL A 213 5.31 -8.15 22.32
CA VAL A 213 4.34 -8.37 23.41
C VAL A 213 3.60 -9.70 23.26
N LEU A 214 3.45 -10.22 22.04
CA LEU A 214 2.78 -11.49 21.78
C LEU A 214 3.70 -12.70 22.02
N GLU A 215 5.02 -12.52 21.97
CA GLU A 215 6.02 -13.56 22.25
C GLU A 215 6.45 -13.61 23.74
N ALA A 216 6.20 -12.55 24.51
CA ALA A 216 6.49 -12.48 25.94
C ALA A 216 5.36 -13.08 26.79
#